data_8e93db52844728b94f950eef163970cb
#
_entry.id   8e93db52844728b94f950eef163970cb
#
_cell.length_a   1.000
_cell.length_b   1.000
_cell.length_c   1.000
_cell.angle_alpha   90.00
_cell.angle_beta   90.00
_cell.angle_gamma   90.00
#
_symmetry.space_group_name_H-M   'P 1'
#
loop_
_entity.id
_entity.type
_entity.pdbx_description
1 polymer ?
#
loop_
_entity_poly.entity_id
_entity_poly.type
_entity_poly.pdbx_seq_one_letter_code
_entity_poly.pdbx_strand_id
1 'polypeptide(L)'
;MQQTQPFWKNPHIVLVLCTVMILISYGTRQSFGLFLIPISESISNGKVEPFSFAVSLQTLVIGLCVPFVSMIADKWLGPIKMLMIGGALYGLGMFLLSNATTELHLTLSVGVLSGLAAAGCGLPMLLSVTGRVAPEKYRSLWLGIVSAGGTGGQMFLVPFNGYLLARMDWTDVIAILSAIIASTVVMAFWVGKASGDALDQKKDTQTLGQALTEARDSMSYWYLCLGFFTCGFQVQFVVTHLPKYLEDTGTGVTIGAHAIALIGFTNMIGTAVAGKLGGHFQKKNLLVFLYIGRSVVMLAFFLSPISQMSVYIFASCIGLLWLATVPLTAGIVSTLFGTRYMATLYAIAFLSHQIGGALSTWMGGVIRDSTGSYEMWWWVIILGGALAALFHVPIKEQPVSRLIQPA
;
A
#
# COMPACT_ATOMS: atom_id res chain seq x y z
N MET A 1 21.37 37.73 -20.53
CA MET A 1 20.76 37.61 -19.21
C MET A 1 19.99 36.29 -19.16
N GLN A 2 20.53 35.28 -18.53
CA GLN A 2 19.77 34.05 -18.23
C GLN A 2 18.66 34.46 -17.26
N GLN A 3 17.41 34.42 -17.71
CA GLN A 3 16.26 34.54 -16.82
C GLN A 3 16.36 33.38 -15.82
N THR A 4 16.71 33.66 -14.57
CA THR A 4 16.66 32.72 -13.48
C THR A 4 15.20 32.24 -13.38
N GLN A 5 14.93 30.98 -13.78
CA GLN A 5 13.59 30.43 -13.65
C GLN A 5 13.17 30.56 -12.20
N PRO A 6 11.91 30.93 -11.91
CA PRO A 6 11.41 31.00 -10.54
C PRO A 6 11.64 29.69 -9.84
N PHE A 7 12.01 29.72 -8.56
CA PHE A 7 12.29 28.55 -7.72
C PHE A 7 11.23 27.44 -7.86
N TRP A 8 9.94 27.80 -7.96
CA TRP A 8 8.83 26.85 -8.10
C TRP A 8 8.76 26.11 -9.44
N LYS A 9 9.50 26.50 -10.46
CA LYS A 9 9.62 25.78 -11.75
C LYS A 9 10.69 24.68 -11.73
N ASN A 10 11.34 24.44 -10.59
CA ASN A 10 12.33 23.38 -10.47
C ASN A 10 11.64 22.00 -10.37
N PRO A 11 11.90 21.04 -11.30
CA PRO A 11 11.29 19.73 -11.28
C PRO A 11 11.56 18.94 -9.99
N HIS A 12 12.66 19.21 -9.28
CA HIS A 12 12.97 18.57 -7.99
C HIS A 12 11.93 18.89 -6.91
N ILE A 13 11.20 20.01 -7.01
CA ILE A 13 10.09 20.32 -6.11
C ILE A 13 8.98 19.30 -6.28
N VAL A 14 8.67 18.87 -7.50
CA VAL A 14 7.69 17.82 -7.76
C VAL A 14 8.11 16.52 -7.08
N LEU A 15 9.38 16.14 -7.20
CA LEU A 15 9.92 14.94 -6.54
C LEU A 15 9.73 14.99 -5.03
N VAL A 16 10.16 16.09 -4.39
CA VAL A 16 10.07 16.26 -2.92
C VAL A 16 8.62 16.27 -2.46
N LEU A 17 7.77 17.07 -3.09
CA LEU A 17 6.36 17.18 -2.67
C LEU A 17 5.59 15.87 -2.89
N CYS A 18 5.77 15.19 -4.02
CA CYS A 18 5.16 13.89 -4.25
C CYS A 18 5.65 12.84 -3.23
N THR A 19 6.93 12.87 -2.84
CA THR A 19 7.48 11.98 -1.81
C THR A 19 6.87 12.27 -0.44
N VAL A 20 6.71 13.55 -0.06
CA VAL A 20 6.06 13.91 1.21
C VAL A 20 4.57 13.58 1.19
N MET A 21 3.87 13.81 0.07
CA MET A 21 2.45 13.48 -0.04
C MET A 21 2.19 11.99 0.13
N ILE A 22 3.01 11.12 -0.47
CA ILE A 22 2.84 9.66 -0.28
C ILE A 22 3.24 9.23 1.13
N LEU A 23 4.26 9.85 1.73
CA LEU A 23 4.63 9.62 3.13
C LEU A 23 3.45 9.89 4.06
N ILE A 24 2.76 11.03 3.89
CA ILE A 24 1.59 11.39 4.69
C ILE A 24 0.43 10.41 4.43
N SER A 25 0.04 10.24 3.17
CA SER A 25 -1.12 9.43 2.78
C SER A 25 -0.96 7.95 3.18
N TYR A 26 0.18 7.36 2.87
CA TYR A 26 0.45 5.96 3.17
C TYR A 26 0.72 5.73 4.65
N GLY A 27 1.49 6.63 5.29
CA GLY A 27 1.79 6.54 6.72
C GLY A 27 0.55 6.64 7.60
N THR A 28 -0.43 7.49 7.25
CA THR A 28 -1.73 7.56 7.92
C THR A 28 -2.47 6.22 7.86
N ARG A 29 -2.54 5.62 6.66
CA ARG A 29 -3.19 4.32 6.48
C ARG A 29 -2.50 3.22 7.29
N GLN A 30 -1.17 3.20 7.31
CA GLN A 30 -0.40 2.20 8.05
C GLN A 30 -0.49 2.38 9.58
N SER A 31 -0.98 3.52 10.06
CA SER A 31 -1.21 3.77 11.48
C SER A 31 -2.54 3.24 12.00
N PHE A 32 -3.47 2.79 11.14
CA PHE A 32 -4.81 2.40 11.58
C PHE A 32 -4.83 1.27 12.60
N GLY A 33 -3.84 0.37 12.58
CA GLY A 33 -3.71 -0.67 13.59
C GLY A 33 -3.56 -0.12 15.03
N LEU A 34 -2.97 1.07 15.20
CA LEU A 34 -2.83 1.72 16.51
C LEU A 34 -4.16 2.28 17.03
N PHE A 35 -5.07 2.65 16.12
CA PHE A 35 -6.39 3.19 16.47
C PHE A 35 -7.45 2.11 16.70
N LEU A 36 -7.14 0.84 16.39
CA LEU A 36 -8.08 -0.26 16.50
C LEU A 36 -8.63 -0.40 17.92
N ILE A 37 -7.76 -0.35 18.93
CA ILE A 37 -8.16 -0.48 20.34
C ILE A 37 -9.02 0.70 20.79
N PRO A 38 -8.51 1.97 20.80
CA PRO A 38 -9.25 3.09 21.36
C PRO A 38 -10.57 3.36 20.60
N ILE A 39 -10.64 3.12 19.31
CA ILE A 39 -11.89 3.26 18.54
C ILE A 39 -12.87 2.14 18.89
N SER A 40 -12.41 0.89 18.99
CA SER A 40 -13.28 -0.25 19.33
C SER A 40 -13.86 -0.10 20.73
N GLU A 41 -13.08 0.34 21.69
CA GLU A 41 -13.56 0.60 23.07
C GLU A 41 -14.59 1.72 23.11
N SER A 42 -14.36 2.81 22.35
CA SER A 42 -15.21 4.01 22.39
C SER A 42 -16.51 3.83 21.58
N ILE A 43 -16.51 3.13 20.44
CA ILE A 43 -17.62 3.05 19.51
C ILE A 43 -18.34 1.70 19.53
N SER A 44 -17.60 0.59 19.71
CA SER A 44 -18.10 -0.78 19.49
C SER A 44 -18.07 -1.66 20.74
N ASN A 45 -18.02 -1.05 21.94
CA ASN A 45 -17.97 -1.75 23.23
C ASN A 45 -16.84 -2.80 23.29
N GLY A 46 -15.68 -2.49 22.74
CA GLY A 46 -14.50 -3.36 22.69
C GLY A 46 -14.49 -4.39 21.57
N LYS A 47 -15.54 -4.45 20.72
CA LYS A 47 -15.54 -5.32 19.53
C LYS A 47 -14.61 -4.78 18.46
N VAL A 48 -13.74 -5.65 17.95
CA VAL A 48 -12.70 -5.32 16.96
C VAL A 48 -13.24 -5.37 15.51
N GLU A 49 -14.26 -6.18 15.30
CA GLU A 49 -14.81 -6.44 13.96
C GLU A 49 -15.30 -5.18 13.24
N PRO A 50 -16.07 -4.25 13.85
CA PRO A 50 -16.59 -3.08 13.13
C PRO A 50 -15.50 -2.15 12.60
N PHE A 51 -14.42 -1.95 13.37
CA PHE A 51 -13.26 -1.20 12.89
C PHE A 51 -12.51 -1.93 11.78
N SER A 52 -12.30 -3.23 11.95
CA SER A 52 -11.65 -4.10 10.96
C SER A 52 -12.44 -4.14 9.65
N PHE A 53 -13.78 -4.16 9.73
CA PHE A 53 -14.66 -4.06 8.56
C PHE A 53 -14.48 -2.70 7.84
N ALA A 54 -14.45 -1.59 8.56
CA ALA A 54 -14.26 -0.26 7.96
C ALA A 54 -12.90 -0.15 7.23
N VAL A 55 -11.82 -0.63 7.83
CA VAL A 55 -10.47 -0.65 7.21
C VAL A 55 -10.41 -1.63 6.03
N SER A 56 -11.11 -2.76 6.14
CA SER A 56 -11.28 -3.73 5.06
C SER A 56 -11.99 -3.09 3.86
N LEU A 57 -13.12 -2.43 4.11
CA LEU A 57 -13.88 -1.72 3.08
C LEU A 57 -13.04 -0.62 2.42
N GLN A 58 -12.26 0.15 3.20
CA GLN A 58 -11.32 1.14 2.67
C GLN A 58 -10.35 0.49 1.67
N THR A 59 -9.75 -0.63 2.06
CA THR A 59 -8.79 -1.36 1.25
C THR A 59 -9.42 -1.85 -0.07
N LEU A 60 -10.63 -2.37 -0.01
CA LEU A 60 -11.39 -2.83 -1.17
C LEU A 60 -11.78 -1.66 -2.09
N VAL A 61 -12.28 -0.56 -1.51
CA VAL A 61 -12.66 0.65 -2.27
C VAL A 61 -11.46 1.24 -2.98
N ILE A 62 -10.29 1.32 -2.33
CA ILE A 62 -9.05 1.74 -3.00
C ILE A 62 -8.78 0.86 -4.23
N GLY A 63 -8.76 -0.46 -4.05
CA GLY A 63 -8.46 -1.40 -5.13
C GLY A 63 -9.42 -1.28 -6.31
N LEU A 64 -10.70 -1.18 -6.05
CA LEU A 64 -11.73 -1.04 -7.09
C LEU A 64 -11.70 0.33 -7.77
N CYS A 65 -11.48 1.40 -7.01
CA CYS A 65 -11.61 2.77 -7.52
C CYS A 65 -10.34 3.28 -8.24
N VAL A 66 -9.15 2.80 -7.91
CA VAL A 66 -7.89 3.28 -8.52
C VAL A 66 -7.92 3.29 -10.05
N PRO A 67 -8.34 2.22 -10.77
CA PRO A 67 -8.40 2.25 -12.23
C PRO A 67 -9.33 3.33 -12.77
N PHE A 68 -10.52 3.49 -12.18
CA PHE A 68 -11.52 4.47 -12.62
C PHE A 68 -11.08 5.91 -12.33
N VAL A 69 -10.55 6.16 -11.13
CA VAL A 69 -10.04 7.47 -10.72
C VAL A 69 -8.86 7.88 -11.60
N SER A 70 -7.96 6.96 -11.94
CA SER A 70 -6.86 7.22 -12.86
C SER A 70 -7.35 7.54 -14.27
N MET A 71 -8.38 6.83 -14.75
CA MET A 71 -8.99 7.12 -16.06
C MET A 71 -9.67 8.50 -16.09
N ILE A 72 -10.36 8.89 -15.02
CA ILE A 72 -10.96 10.22 -14.88
C ILE A 72 -9.88 11.31 -14.87
N ALA A 73 -8.77 11.06 -14.15
CA ALA A 73 -7.64 11.97 -14.12
C ALA A 73 -7.01 12.14 -15.52
N ASP A 74 -6.82 11.04 -16.27
CA ASP A 74 -6.17 11.09 -17.57
C ASP A 74 -7.04 11.74 -18.66
N LYS A 75 -8.37 11.54 -18.60
CA LYS A 75 -9.27 11.99 -19.68
C LYS A 75 -9.90 13.37 -19.45
N TRP A 76 -10.21 13.74 -18.19
CA TRP A 76 -11.08 14.89 -17.92
C TRP A 76 -10.50 15.92 -16.93
N LEU A 77 -10.04 15.47 -15.76
CA LEU A 77 -9.69 16.39 -14.67
C LEU A 77 -8.21 16.78 -14.65
N GLY A 78 -7.36 15.94 -15.20
CA GLY A 78 -5.90 16.03 -15.01
C GLY A 78 -5.44 15.52 -13.64
N PRO A 79 -4.21 15.01 -13.53
CA PRO A 79 -3.72 14.38 -12.32
C PRO A 79 -3.62 15.33 -11.12
N ILE A 80 -3.32 16.61 -11.34
CA ILE A 80 -3.18 17.59 -10.25
C ILE A 80 -4.50 17.88 -9.56
N LYS A 81 -5.58 18.11 -10.33
CA LYS A 81 -6.91 18.32 -9.73
C LYS A 81 -7.37 17.07 -8.99
N MET A 82 -7.05 15.88 -9.52
CA MET A 82 -7.37 14.63 -8.85
C MET A 82 -6.63 14.47 -7.52
N LEU A 83 -5.33 14.82 -7.45
CA LEU A 83 -4.56 14.85 -6.20
C LEU A 83 -5.18 15.83 -5.19
N MET A 84 -5.61 17.01 -5.63
CA MET A 84 -6.25 18.01 -4.74
C MET A 84 -7.59 17.50 -4.21
N ILE A 85 -8.45 16.96 -5.07
CA ILE A 85 -9.76 16.41 -4.67
C ILE A 85 -9.55 15.22 -3.73
N GLY A 86 -8.65 14.29 -4.07
CA GLY A 86 -8.32 13.14 -3.23
C GLY A 86 -7.80 13.56 -1.86
N GLY A 87 -6.84 14.51 -1.81
CA GLY A 87 -6.31 15.03 -0.54
C GLY A 87 -7.36 15.72 0.32
N ALA A 88 -8.25 16.54 -0.29
CA ALA A 88 -9.34 17.22 0.42
C ALA A 88 -10.36 16.21 0.98
N LEU A 89 -10.78 15.26 0.17
CA LEU A 89 -11.73 14.22 0.61
C LEU A 89 -11.12 13.29 1.65
N TYR A 90 -9.82 13.01 1.57
CA TYR A 90 -9.16 12.19 2.58
C TYR A 90 -9.07 12.93 3.92
N GLY A 91 -8.67 14.20 3.89
CA GLY A 91 -8.71 15.06 5.09
C GLY A 91 -10.10 15.14 5.69
N LEU A 92 -11.16 15.35 4.85
CA LEU A 92 -12.54 15.35 5.30
C LEU A 92 -12.95 14.00 5.91
N GLY A 93 -12.59 12.88 5.29
CA GLY A 93 -12.89 11.55 5.82
C GLY A 93 -12.28 11.31 7.21
N MET A 94 -11.03 11.75 7.40
CA MET A 94 -10.37 11.68 8.71
C MET A 94 -10.98 12.66 9.72
N PHE A 95 -11.40 13.85 9.30
CA PHE A 95 -12.13 14.78 10.17
C PHE A 95 -13.49 14.22 10.61
N LEU A 96 -14.23 13.59 9.71
CA LEU A 96 -15.48 12.92 10.06
C LEU A 96 -15.24 11.72 11.00
N LEU A 97 -14.12 11.00 10.83
CA LEU A 97 -13.74 9.94 11.74
C LEU A 97 -13.48 10.47 13.15
N SER A 98 -12.80 11.61 13.31
CA SER A 98 -12.53 12.19 14.64
C SER A 98 -13.80 12.57 15.42
N ASN A 99 -14.93 12.69 14.71
CA ASN A 99 -16.25 12.97 15.28
C ASN A 99 -17.19 11.75 15.22
N ALA A 100 -16.67 10.56 14.93
CA ALA A 100 -17.48 9.37 14.79
C ALA A 100 -17.95 8.86 16.16
N THR A 101 -19.26 8.56 16.26
CA THR A 101 -19.90 8.06 17.48
C THR A 101 -20.62 6.73 17.25
N THR A 102 -20.69 6.26 16.00
CA THR A 102 -21.38 5.02 15.61
C THR A 102 -20.54 4.22 14.62
N GLU A 103 -20.79 2.92 14.55
CA GLU A 103 -20.14 2.02 13.57
C GLU A 103 -20.43 2.41 12.13
N LEU A 104 -21.62 2.98 11.86
CA LEU A 104 -21.97 3.51 10.54
C LEU A 104 -21.12 4.74 10.18
N HIS A 105 -20.92 5.68 11.13
CA HIS A 105 -20.02 6.83 10.92
C HIS A 105 -18.59 6.36 10.61
N LEU A 106 -18.11 5.36 11.37
CA LEU A 106 -16.80 4.75 11.15
C LEU A 106 -16.68 4.14 9.73
N THR A 107 -17.67 3.35 9.33
CA THR A 107 -17.70 2.69 8.02
C THR A 107 -17.74 3.69 6.88
N LEU A 108 -18.55 4.74 6.97
CA LEU A 108 -18.67 5.75 5.92
C LEU A 108 -17.43 6.65 5.84
N SER A 109 -16.85 7.06 6.97
CA SER A 109 -15.69 7.96 7.01
C SER A 109 -14.38 7.25 6.60
N VAL A 110 -14.08 6.11 7.21
CA VAL A 110 -12.87 5.33 6.93
C VAL A 110 -13.05 4.47 5.68
N GLY A 111 -14.11 3.64 5.65
CA GLY A 111 -14.30 2.65 4.60
C GLY A 111 -14.56 3.28 3.24
N VAL A 112 -15.58 4.09 3.14
CA VAL A 112 -16.05 4.63 1.85
C VAL A 112 -15.30 5.90 1.48
N LEU A 113 -15.41 6.95 2.28
CA LEU A 113 -14.89 8.28 1.91
C LEU A 113 -13.37 8.30 1.83
N SER A 114 -12.68 7.82 2.88
CA SER A 114 -11.22 7.76 2.88
C SER A 114 -10.68 6.76 1.86
N GLY A 115 -11.42 5.67 1.58
CA GLY A 115 -11.06 4.71 0.54
C GLY A 115 -11.09 5.32 -0.86
N LEU A 116 -12.20 5.99 -1.21
CA LEU A 116 -12.34 6.68 -2.49
C LEU A 116 -11.31 7.81 -2.64
N ALA A 117 -11.11 8.58 -1.58
CA ALA A 117 -10.14 9.68 -1.54
C ALA A 117 -8.70 9.19 -1.73
N ALA A 118 -8.31 8.11 -1.05
CA ALA A 118 -6.97 7.52 -1.16
C ALA A 118 -6.69 6.97 -2.58
N ALA A 119 -7.72 6.53 -3.31
CA ALA A 119 -7.56 6.17 -4.72
C ALA A 119 -7.14 7.38 -5.58
N GLY A 120 -7.58 8.59 -5.25
CA GLY A 120 -7.27 9.83 -5.97
C GLY A 120 -5.92 10.45 -5.61
N CYS A 121 -5.43 10.27 -4.39
CA CYS A 121 -4.16 10.86 -3.91
C CYS A 121 -3.08 9.82 -3.54
N GLY A 122 -3.31 8.54 -3.87
CA GLY A 122 -2.41 7.45 -3.56
C GLY A 122 -1.21 7.32 -4.51
N LEU A 123 -0.42 6.29 -4.27
CA LEU A 123 0.83 6.02 -4.98
C LEU A 123 0.70 6.00 -6.52
N PRO A 124 -0.31 5.38 -7.13
CA PRO A 124 -0.41 5.33 -8.60
C PRO A 124 -0.49 6.72 -9.23
N MET A 125 -1.27 7.64 -8.62
CA MET A 125 -1.41 9.00 -9.10
C MET A 125 -0.11 9.80 -8.96
N LEU A 126 0.57 9.69 -7.81
CA LEU A 126 1.84 10.38 -7.56
C LEU A 126 2.96 9.86 -8.47
N LEU A 127 3.01 8.55 -8.75
CA LEU A 127 3.94 7.98 -9.72
C LEU A 127 3.65 8.45 -11.15
N SER A 128 2.38 8.60 -11.52
CA SER A 128 1.99 9.14 -12.84
C SER A 128 2.53 10.57 -13.01
N VAL A 129 2.30 11.44 -12.03
CA VAL A 129 2.82 12.83 -12.06
C VAL A 129 4.34 12.85 -12.10
N THR A 130 4.99 12.13 -11.19
CA THR A 130 6.45 12.08 -11.09
C THR A 130 7.08 11.55 -12.38
N GLY A 131 6.53 10.48 -12.95
CA GLY A 131 7.05 9.85 -14.17
C GLY A 131 6.97 10.74 -15.41
N ARG A 132 5.99 11.66 -15.45
CA ARG A 132 5.83 12.65 -16.55
C ARG A 132 6.82 13.81 -16.43
N VAL A 133 7.13 14.24 -15.20
CA VAL A 133 8.00 15.38 -14.92
C VAL A 133 9.47 14.98 -14.80
N ALA A 134 9.76 13.74 -14.44
CA ALA A 134 11.11 13.26 -14.22
C ALA A 134 11.96 13.30 -15.49
N PRO A 135 13.21 13.82 -15.42
CA PRO A 135 14.16 13.72 -16.51
C PRO A 135 14.35 12.26 -16.92
N GLU A 136 14.42 11.96 -18.22
CA GLU A 136 14.45 10.62 -18.74
C GLU A 136 15.56 9.75 -18.11
N LYS A 137 16.76 10.31 -17.98
CA LYS A 137 17.93 9.68 -17.35
C LYS A 137 17.70 9.26 -15.90
N TYR A 138 16.85 9.99 -15.14
CA TYR A 138 16.63 9.78 -13.70
C TYR A 138 15.21 9.30 -13.38
N ARG A 139 14.37 9.02 -14.39
CA ARG A 139 12.97 8.66 -14.20
C ARG A 139 12.79 7.48 -13.25
N SER A 140 13.54 6.40 -13.45
CA SER A 140 13.47 5.21 -12.58
C SER A 140 13.85 5.52 -11.13
N LEU A 141 14.90 6.34 -10.93
CA LEU A 141 15.33 6.78 -9.60
C LEU A 141 14.23 7.61 -8.91
N TRP A 142 13.62 8.56 -9.62
CA TRP A 142 12.55 9.41 -9.08
C TRP A 142 11.32 8.60 -8.67
N LEU A 143 10.89 7.65 -9.51
CA LEU A 143 9.80 6.73 -9.18
C LEU A 143 10.13 5.88 -7.96
N GLY A 144 11.38 5.42 -7.84
CA GLY A 144 11.88 4.70 -6.67
C GLY A 144 11.84 5.52 -5.39
N ILE A 145 12.27 6.80 -5.44
CA ILE A 145 12.26 7.72 -4.28
C ILE A 145 10.81 7.95 -3.81
N VAL A 146 9.88 8.24 -4.72
CA VAL A 146 8.47 8.44 -4.36
C VAL A 146 7.87 7.17 -3.77
N SER A 147 8.17 5.99 -4.34
CA SER A 147 7.71 4.71 -3.77
C SER A 147 8.26 4.46 -2.37
N ALA A 148 9.54 4.77 -2.15
CA ALA A 148 10.18 4.67 -0.83
C ALA A 148 9.58 5.64 0.19
N GLY A 149 9.06 6.79 -0.28
CA GLY A 149 8.31 7.75 0.56
C GLY A 149 7.10 7.10 1.25
N GLY A 150 6.39 6.18 0.59
CA GLY A 150 5.31 5.42 1.22
C GLY A 150 5.78 4.60 2.42
N THR A 151 6.87 3.87 2.27
CA THR A 151 7.50 3.11 3.37
C THR A 151 8.06 4.03 4.45
N GLY A 152 8.61 5.21 4.06
CA GLY A 152 9.00 6.26 4.99
C GLY A 152 7.84 6.73 5.86
N GLY A 153 6.62 6.81 5.29
CA GLY A 153 5.41 7.11 6.05
C GLY A 153 5.15 6.11 7.18
N GLN A 154 5.29 4.82 6.91
CA GLN A 154 5.19 3.79 7.94
C GLN A 154 6.25 3.96 9.03
N MET A 155 7.48 4.27 8.64
CA MET A 155 8.60 4.45 9.57
C MET A 155 8.44 5.67 10.48
N PHE A 156 7.91 6.79 9.98
CA PHE A 156 7.84 8.05 10.72
C PHE A 156 6.47 8.33 11.34
N LEU A 157 5.38 8.16 10.56
CA LEU A 157 4.04 8.51 11.05
C LEU A 157 3.51 7.52 12.08
N VAL A 158 3.83 6.23 11.97
CA VAL A 158 3.32 5.23 12.93
C VAL A 158 3.86 5.48 14.33
N PRO A 159 5.18 5.66 14.57
CA PRO A 159 5.68 6.03 15.90
C PRO A 159 5.19 7.39 16.37
N PHE A 160 5.07 8.37 15.46
CA PHE A 160 4.52 9.69 15.79
C PHE A 160 3.09 9.58 16.31
N ASN A 161 2.23 8.81 15.65
CA ASN A 161 0.86 8.57 16.12
C ASN A 161 0.82 7.78 17.43
N GLY A 162 1.69 6.79 17.60
CA GLY A 162 1.84 6.09 18.89
C GLY A 162 2.25 7.01 20.03
N TYR A 163 3.16 7.95 19.75
CA TYR A 163 3.57 8.97 20.73
C TYR A 163 2.43 9.92 21.11
N LEU A 164 1.60 10.34 20.15
CA LEU A 164 0.44 11.18 20.40
C LEU A 164 -0.65 10.42 21.16
N LEU A 165 -0.99 9.19 20.77
CA LEU A 165 -1.99 8.34 21.43
C LEU A 165 -1.65 8.05 22.90
N ALA A 166 -0.37 8.07 23.27
CA ALA A 166 0.03 7.95 24.67
C ALA A 166 -0.23 9.21 25.52
N ARG A 167 -0.68 10.34 24.92
CA ARG A 167 -0.79 11.66 25.57
C ARG A 167 -2.12 12.37 25.38
N MET A 168 -2.90 11.98 24.38
CA MET A 168 -4.17 12.60 24.04
C MET A 168 -5.14 11.58 23.48
N ASP A 169 -6.43 11.94 23.47
CA ASP A 169 -7.48 11.06 22.96
C ASP A 169 -7.32 10.78 21.47
N TRP A 170 -7.77 9.60 21.04
CA TRP A 170 -7.68 9.19 19.65
C TRP A 170 -8.39 10.14 18.68
N THR A 171 -9.48 10.80 19.13
CA THR A 171 -10.21 11.81 18.36
C THR A 171 -9.34 13.01 18.01
N ASP A 172 -8.56 13.51 18.97
CA ASP A 172 -7.64 14.62 18.76
C ASP A 172 -6.48 14.24 17.83
N VAL A 173 -5.94 13.04 18.01
CA VAL A 173 -4.87 12.53 17.12
C VAL A 173 -5.37 12.41 15.68
N ILE A 174 -6.58 11.89 15.47
CA ILE A 174 -7.21 11.81 14.15
C ILE A 174 -7.49 13.20 13.57
N ALA A 175 -7.91 14.17 14.39
CA ALA A 175 -8.11 15.56 13.95
C ALA A 175 -6.78 16.19 13.47
N ILE A 176 -5.67 15.97 14.19
CA ILE A 176 -4.33 16.38 13.75
C ILE A 176 -3.96 15.74 12.43
N LEU A 177 -4.17 14.42 12.28
CA LEU A 177 -3.92 13.70 11.02
C LEU A 177 -4.77 14.24 9.87
N SER A 178 -6.03 14.59 10.15
CA SER A 178 -6.91 15.24 9.16
C SER A 178 -6.28 16.52 8.61
N ALA A 179 -5.76 17.39 9.48
CA ALA A 179 -5.10 18.63 9.07
C ALA A 179 -3.79 18.36 8.28
N ILE A 180 -3.00 17.37 8.72
CA ILE A 180 -1.78 16.94 8.01
C ILE A 180 -2.12 16.44 6.60
N ILE A 181 -3.15 15.60 6.45
CA ILE A 181 -3.59 15.10 5.15
C ILE A 181 -4.14 16.25 4.29
N ALA A 182 -4.95 17.14 4.85
CA ALA A 182 -5.49 18.29 4.13
C ALA A 182 -4.37 19.19 3.56
N SER A 183 -3.21 19.28 4.23
CA SER A 183 -2.04 20.02 3.71
C SER A 183 -1.53 19.49 2.37
N THR A 184 -1.82 18.23 2.02
CA THR A 184 -1.47 17.66 0.70
C THR A 184 -2.17 18.36 -0.46
N VAL A 185 -3.31 19.03 -0.22
CA VAL A 185 -4.00 19.88 -1.22
C VAL A 185 -3.11 21.05 -1.64
N VAL A 186 -2.50 21.74 -0.66
CA VAL A 186 -1.58 22.82 -0.91
C VAL A 186 -0.32 22.32 -1.64
N MET A 187 0.19 21.15 -1.23
CA MET A 187 1.32 20.51 -1.91
C MET A 187 0.98 20.17 -3.35
N ALA A 188 -0.20 19.58 -3.62
CA ALA A 188 -0.66 19.27 -4.98
C ALA A 188 -0.79 20.53 -5.85
N PHE A 189 -1.25 21.65 -5.30
CA PHE A 189 -1.28 22.93 -6.02
C PHE A 189 0.12 23.37 -6.45
N TRP A 190 1.12 23.27 -5.56
CA TRP A 190 2.50 23.61 -5.90
C TRP A 190 3.12 22.61 -6.88
N VAL A 191 2.80 21.34 -6.78
CA VAL A 191 3.18 20.32 -7.79
C VAL A 191 2.65 20.73 -9.16
N GLY A 192 1.39 21.16 -9.26
CA GLY A 192 0.80 21.65 -10.52
C GLY A 192 1.55 22.85 -11.10
N LYS A 193 1.91 23.82 -10.27
CA LYS A 193 2.71 24.98 -10.70
C LYS A 193 4.13 24.59 -11.17
N ALA A 194 4.73 23.59 -10.51
CA ALA A 194 6.09 23.14 -10.84
C ALA A 194 6.12 22.22 -12.07
N SER A 195 5.05 21.49 -12.35
CA SER A 195 4.98 20.54 -13.47
C SER A 195 4.83 21.20 -14.83
N GLY A 196 4.20 22.39 -14.94
CA GLY A 196 3.95 23.09 -16.20
C GLY A 196 3.31 22.18 -17.26
N ASP A 197 3.76 22.30 -18.51
CA ASP A 197 3.23 21.56 -19.67
C ASP A 197 3.74 20.10 -19.77
N ALA A 198 4.60 19.65 -18.83
CA ALA A 198 5.17 18.32 -18.83
C ALA A 198 4.13 17.18 -18.63
N LEU A 199 2.87 17.55 -18.30
CA LEU A 199 1.78 16.58 -18.07
C LEU A 199 1.03 16.18 -19.34
N ASP A 200 1.28 16.81 -20.50
CA ASP A 200 0.62 16.46 -21.77
C ASP A 200 1.22 15.21 -22.43
N GLN A 201 0.36 14.27 -22.83
CA GLN A 201 0.78 12.94 -23.32
C GLN A 201 0.90 12.83 -24.84
N LYS A 202 1.89 12.02 -25.30
CA LYS A 202 1.96 11.51 -26.69
C LYS A 202 1.07 10.26 -26.88
N LYS A 203 0.33 10.19 -28.00
CA LYS A 203 -0.56 9.08 -28.40
C LYS A 203 0.23 7.87 -28.92
N ASP A 204 -0.21 6.66 -28.59
CA ASP A 204 0.38 5.39 -29.01
C ASP A 204 -0.69 4.39 -29.57
N THR A 205 -0.33 3.38 -30.39
CA THR A 205 -1.22 2.63 -31.31
C THR A 205 -1.78 1.27 -30.85
N GLN A 206 -1.36 0.64 -29.71
CA GLN A 206 -1.96 -0.63 -29.19
C GLN A 206 -3.30 -0.36 -28.48
N THR A 207 -4.29 -1.23 -28.58
CA THR A 207 -5.56 -1.08 -27.89
C THR A 207 -5.54 -1.75 -26.51
N LEU A 208 -6.21 -1.13 -25.52
CA LEU A 208 -6.37 -1.69 -24.18
C LEU A 208 -7.06 -3.08 -24.21
N GLY A 209 -8.04 -3.25 -25.11
CA GLY A 209 -8.76 -4.51 -25.25
C GLY A 209 -7.86 -5.70 -25.60
N GLN A 210 -6.87 -5.50 -26.47
CA GLN A 210 -5.89 -6.54 -26.79
C GLN A 210 -5.04 -6.93 -25.58
N ALA A 211 -4.53 -5.95 -24.81
CA ALA A 211 -3.74 -6.23 -23.63
C ALA A 211 -4.54 -6.99 -22.55
N LEU A 212 -5.82 -6.65 -22.37
CA LEU A 212 -6.71 -7.34 -21.43
C LEU A 212 -7.01 -8.77 -21.88
N THR A 213 -7.18 -9.01 -23.20
CA THR A 213 -7.39 -10.35 -23.73
C THR A 213 -6.14 -11.22 -23.55
N GLU A 214 -4.95 -10.70 -23.88
CA GLU A 214 -3.67 -11.39 -23.66
C GLU A 214 -3.49 -11.77 -22.18
N ALA A 215 -3.83 -10.87 -21.26
CA ALA A 215 -3.74 -11.13 -19.82
C ALA A 215 -4.75 -12.19 -19.37
N ARG A 216 -6.01 -12.08 -19.84
CA ARG A 216 -7.07 -13.05 -19.52
C ARG A 216 -6.68 -14.46 -19.93
N ASP A 217 -6.06 -14.62 -21.09
CA ASP A 217 -5.72 -15.92 -21.66
C ASP A 217 -4.38 -16.48 -21.10
N SER A 218 -3.66 -15.72 -20.27
CA SER A 218 -2.40 -16.11 -19.65
C SER A 218 -2.58 -16.75 -18.28
N MET A 219 -2.41 -18.07 -18.16
CA MET A 219 -2.44 -18.76 -16.86
C MET A 219 -1.32 -18.26 -15.93
N SER A 220 -0.14 -17.92 -16.45
CA SER A 220 0.96 -17.34 -15.64
C SER A 220 0.55 -16.05 -14.95
N TYR A 221 -0.27 -15.23 -15.61
CA TYR A 221 -0.80 -14.00 -15.03
C TYR A 221 -1.82 -14.27 -13.92
N TRP A 222 -2.70 -15.24 -14.08
CA TRP A 222 -3.66 -15.62 -13.05
C TRP A 222 -2.98 -16.23 -11.81
N TYR A 223 -1.96 -17.09 -12.00
CA TYR A 223 -1.14 -17.57 -10.89
C TYR A 223 -0.44 -16.43 -10.16
N LEU A 224 0.05 -15.43 -10.89
CA LEU A 224 0.66 -14.23 -10.30
C LEU A 224 -0.38 -13.45 -9.47
N CYS A 225 -1.60 -13.26 -9.98
CA CYS A 225 -2.68 -12.59 -9.26
C CYS A 225 -3.07 -13.34 -7.99
N LEU A 226 -3.19 -14.68 -8.03
CA LEU A 226 -3.51 -15.50 -6.87
C LEU A 226 -2.41 -15.42 -5.79
N GLY A 227 -1.15 -15.49 -6.20
CA GLY A 227 -0.04 -15.29 -5.27
C GLY A 227 -0.02 -13.89 -4.68
N PHE A 228 -0.31 -12.86 -5.48
CA PHE A 228 -0.32 -11.47 -5.01
C PHE A 228 -1.53 -11.17 -4.11
N PHE A 229 -2.66 -11.86 -4.29
CA PHE A 229 -3.77 -11.89 -3.32
C PHE A 229 -3.26 -12.26 -1.93
N THR A 230 -2.47 -13.33 -1.82
CA THR A 230 -1.93 -13.77 -0.53
C THR A 230 -0.93 -12.78 0.06
N CYS A 231 -0.23 -12.02 -0.77
CA CYS A 231 0.60 -10.92 -0.28
C CYS A 231 -0.23 -9.92 0.52
N GLY A 232 -1.33 -9.43 -0.07
CA GLY A 232 -2.26 -8.52 0.60
C GLY A 232 -2.84 -9.14 1.87
N PHE A 233 -3.21 -10.41 1.79
CA PHE A 233 -3.76 -11.18 2.89
C PHE A 233 -2.83 -11.20 4.12
N GLN A 234 -1.54 -11.45 3.93
CA GLN A 234 -0.55 -11.45 5.02
C GLN A 234 -0.23 -10.05 5.53
N VAL A 235 0.00 -9.10 4.60
CA VAL A 235 0.44 -7.75 4.92
C VAL A 235 -0.59 -6.98 5.73
N GLN A 236 -1.85 -7.00 5.30
CA GLN A 236 -2.90 -6.20 5.94
C GLN A 236 -3.27 -6.73 7.32
N PHE A 237 -3.20 -8.03 7.57
CA PHE A 237 -3.37 -8.57 8.91
C PHE A 237 -2.34 -8.01 9.88
N VAL A 238 -1.07 -8.13 9.54
CA VAL A 238 0.01 -7.68 10.43
C VAL A 238 -0.11 -6.19 10.72
N VAL A 239 -0.37 -5.37 9.70
CA VAL A 239 -0.51 -3.91 9.88
C VAL A 239 -1.69 -3.56 10.78
N THR A 240 -2.82 -4.23 10.62
CA THR A 240 -4.06 -3.88 11.33
C THR A 240 -4.13 -4.50 12.70
N HIS A 241 -3.78 -5.78 12.82
CA HIS A 241 -4.05 -6.56 14.04
C HIS A 241 -2.83 -6.83 14.92
N LEU A 242 -1.58 -6.63 14.44
CA LEU A 242 -0.39 -6.88 15.25
C LEU A 242 -0.38 -6.03 16.55
N PRO A 243 -0.74 -4.72 16.54
CA PRO A 243 -0.77 -3.95 17.79
C PRO A 243 -1.75 -4.52 18.81
N LYS A 244 -2.95 -4.94 18.37
CA LYS A 244 -3.96 -5.57 19.24
C LYS A 244 -3.52 -6.95 19.73
N TYR A 245 -2.92 -7.75 18.85
CA TYR A 245 -2.36 -9.05 19.23
C TYR A 245 -1.29 -8.92 20.34
N LEU A 246 -0.41 -7.93 20.21
CA LEU A 246 0.63 -7.67 21.22
C LEU A 246 0.06 -7.14 22.53
N GLU A 247 -1.03 -6.38 22.49
CA GLU A 247 -1.75 -5.97 23.70
C GLU A 247 -2.40 -7.19 24.39
N ASP A 248 -3.11 -8.04 23.62
CA ASP A 248 -3.75 -9.26 24.15
C ASP A 248 -2.74 -10.22 24.80
N THR A 249 -1.48 -10.18 24.36
CA THR A 249 -0.39 -11.00 24.94
C THR A 249 0.40 -10.28 26.04
N GLY A 250 -0.02 -9.08 26.43
CA GLY A 250 0.59 -8.31 27.53
C GLY A 250 1.87 -7.55 27.18
N THR A 251 2.26 -7.51 25.89
CA THR A 251 3.50 -6.84 25.45
C THR A 251 3.31 -5.33 25.27
N GLY A 252 2.09 -4.89 24.99
CA GLY A 252 1.72 -3.47 24.92
C GLY A 252 1.77 -2.86 23.52
N VAL A 253 0.90 -1.87 23.30
CA VAL A 253 0.67 -1.19 22.01
C VAL A 253 1.90 -0.42 21.52
N THR A 254 2.69 0.16 22.42
CA THR A 254 3.91 0.91 22.06
C THR A 254 4.92 0.04 21.31
N ILE A 255 5.09 -1.22 21.74
CA ILE A 255 5.96 -2.17 21.05
C ILE A 255 5.39 -2.52 19.68
N GLY A 256 4.07 -2.58 19.55
CA GLY A 256 3.39 -2.71 18.27
C GLY A 256 3.71 -1.57 17.30
N ALA A 257 3.67 -0.32 17.77
CA ALA A 257 4.05 0.84 16.95
C ALA A 257 5.51 0.78 16.49
N HIS A 258 6.43 0.43 17.40
CA HIS A 258 7.84 0.25 17.05
C HIS A 258 8.06 -0.90 16.07
N ALA A 259 7.32 -2.01 16.21
CA ALA A 259 7.39 -3.14 15.28
C ALA A 259 6.96 -2.73 13.86
N ILE A 260 5.84 -2.02 13.72
CA ILE A 260 5.37 -1.51 12.43
C ILE A 260 6.39 -0.55 11.80
N ALA A 261 6.98 0.35 12.58
CA ALA A 261 8.04 1.25 12.11
C ALA A 261 9.28 0.48 11.64
N LEU A 262 9.70 -0.54 12.39
CA LEU A 262 10.86 -1.38 12.07
C LEU A 262 10.61 -2.21 10.82
N ILE A 263 9.39 -2.73 10.63
CA ILE A 263 8.96 -3.35 9.36
C ILE A 263 9.14 -2.35 8.21
N GLY A 264 8.69 -1.10 8.37
CA GLY A 264 8.85 -0.05 7.36
C GLY A 264 10.31 0.19 6.99
N PHE A 265 11.19 0.32 7.99
CA PHE A 265 12.62 0.54 7.79
C PHE A 265 13.29 -0.61 7.03
N THR A 266 13.12 -1.84 7.53
CA THR A 266 13.76 -3.01 6.91
C THR A 266 13.18 -3.35 5.54
N ASN A 267 11.89 -3.01 5.29
CA ASN A 267 11.27 -3.14 3.98
C ASN A 267 11.93 -2.27 2.90
N MET A 268 12.43 -1.09 3.23
CA MET A 268 13.19 -0.27 2.26
C MET A 268 14.41 -1.04 1.74
N ILE A 269 15.13 -1.70 2.64
CA ILE A 269 16.30 -2.51 2.31
C ILE A 269 15.88 -3.74 1.49
N GLY A 270 14.90 -4.49 1.97
CA GLY A 270 14.41 -5.71 1.33
C GLY A 270 13.90 -5.47 -0.09
N THR A 271 13.13 -4.39 -0.31
CA THR A 271 12.61 -4.03 -1.63
C THR A 271 13.73 -3.65 -2.60
N ALA A 272 14.74 -2.89 -2.15
CA ALA A 272 15.89 -2.53 -2.98
C ALA A 272 16.72 -3.77 -3.37
N VAL A 273 16.96 -4.67 -2.42
CA VAL A 273 17.67 -5.94 -2.66
C VAL A 273 16.89 -6.82 -3.64
N ALA A 274 15.58 -6.98 -3.44
CA ALA A 274 14.73 -7.77 -4.33
C ALA A 274 14.69 -7.20 -5.76
N GLY A 275 14.60 -5.88 -5.90
CA GLY A 275 14.67 -5.20 -7.20
C GLY A 275 15.99 -5.49 -7.93
N LYS A 276 17.13 -5.46 -7.22
CA LYS A 276 18.44 -5.78 -7.77
C LYS A 276 18.54 -7.28 -8.15
N LEU A 277 18.11 -8.18 -7.27
CA LEU A 277 18.15 -9.62 -7.52
C LEU A 277 17.23 -10.03 -8.67
N GLY A 278 16.07 -9.35 -8.85
CA GLY A 278 15.14 -9.58 -9.96
C GLY A 278 15.71 -9.28 -11.36
N GLY A 279 16.85 -8.55 -11.42
CA GLY A 279 17.62 -8.35 -12.65
C GLY A 279 18.58 -9.52 -12.99
N HIS A 280 18.89 -10.38 -12.01
CA HIS A 280 19.87 -11.47 -12.17
C HIS A 280 19.24 -12.87 -12.09
N PHE A 281 18.14 -13.01 -11.36
CA PHE A 281 17.47 -14.29 -11.14
C PHE A 281 16.05 -14.28 -11.71
N GLN A 282 15.48 -15.47 -11.94
CA GLN A 282 14.05 -15.60 -12.28
C GLN A 282 13.21 -15.04 -11.15
N LYS A 283 12.35 -14.07 -11.47
CA LYS A 283 11.54 -13.34 -10.50
C LYS A 283 10.55 -14.25 -9.77
N LYS A 284 10.02 -15.29 -10.47
CA LYS A 284 9.14 -16.29 -9.85
C LYS A 284 9.82 -17.05 -8.71
N ASN A 285 11.07 -17.44 -8.88
CA ASN A 285 11.82 -18.18 -7.85
C ASN A 285 12.10 -17.29 -6.62
N LEU A 286 12.38 -16.01 -6.87
CA LEU A 286 12.51 -15.02 -5.79
C LEU A 286 11.17 -14.84 -5.05
N LEU A 287 10.03 -14.82 -5.77
CA LEU A 287 8.71 -14.75 -5.15
C LEU A 287 8.42 -16.00 -4.31
N VAL A 288 8.72 -17.20 -4.82
CA VAL A 288 8.61 -18.47 -4.03
C VAL A 288 9.42 -18.35 -2.74
N PHE A 289 10.68 -17.92 -2.82
CA PHE A 289 11.55 -17.72 -1.66
C PHE A 289 10.96 -16.72 -0.66
N LEU A 290 10.45 -15.58 -1.15
CA LEU A 290 9.85 -14.55 -0.30
C LEU A 290 8.62 -15.06 0.45
N TYR A 291 7.72 -15.79 -0.21
CA TYR A 291 6.50 -16.30 0.42
C TYR A 291 6.78 -17.41 1.43
N ILE A 292 7.68 -18.34 1.10
CA ILE A 292 8.13 -19.37 2.06
C ILE A 292 8.84 -18.70 3.25
N GLY A 293 9.75 -17.77 2.98
CA GLY A 293 10.46 -17.02 4.01
C GLY A 293 9.51 -16.30 4.97
N ARG A 294 8.46 -15.64 4.45
CA ARG A 294 7.42 -15.02 5.30
C ARG A 294 6.71 -16.06 6.17
N SER A 295 6.28 -17.17 5.59
CA SER A 295 5.61 -18.23 6.36
C SER A 295 6.49 -18.77 7.47
N VAL A 296 7.78 -18.99 7.20
CA VAL A 296 8.75 -19.45 8.20
C VAL A 296 8.93 -18.40 9.31
N VAL A 297 9.10 -17.13 8.95
CA VAL A 297 9.25 -16.03 9.94
C VAL A 297 8.00 -15.88 10.79
N MET A 298 6.81 -15.94 10.19
CA MET A 298 5.53 -15.87 10.89
C MET A 298 5.33 -17.07 11.82
N LEU A 299 5.66 -18.28 11.36
CA LEU A 299 5.59 -19.50 12.16
C LEU A 299 6.55 -19.45 13.35
N ALA A 300 7.80 -19.06 13.11
CA ALA A 300 8.81 -18.92 14.17
C ALA A 300 8.37 -17.92 15.24
N PHE A 301 7.82 -16.77 14.83
CA PHE A 301 7.29 -15.78 15.75
C PHE A 301 6.10 -16.32 16.55
N PHE A 302 5.13 -16.94 15.87
CA PHE A 302 3.91 -17.47 16.49
C PHE A 302 4.19 -18.56 17.52
N LEU A 303 5.20 -19.40 17.28
CA LEU A 303 5.59 -20.48 18.20
C LEU A 303 6.55 -20.02 19.30
N SER A 304 7.11 -18.80 19.21
CA SER A 304 8.06 -18.28 20.19
C SER A 304 7.34 -17.60 21.35
N PRO A 305 7.91 -17.59 22.57
CA PRO A 305 7.43 -16.74 23.63
C PRO A 305 7.41 -15.27 23.21
N ILE A 306 6.27 -14.62 23.41
CA ILE A 306 6.12 -13.20 23.03
C ILE A 306 6.91 -12.32 24.02
N SER A 307 7.85 -11.58 23.49
CA SER A 307 8.69 -10.62 24.21
C SER A 307 9.05 -9.47 23.30
N GLN A 308 9.50 -8.35 23.85
CA GLN A 308 9.97 -7.22 23.07
C GLN A 308 11.04 -7.64 22.05
N MET A 309 11.97 -8.52 22.44
CA MET A 309 13.02 -9.01 21.56
C MET A 309 12.47 -9.87 20.40
N SER A 310 11.59 -10.83 20.70
CA SER A 310 10.98 -11.67 19.66
C SER A 310 10.16 -10.85 18.67
N VAL A 311 9.44 -9.81 19.14
CA VAL A 311 8.70 -8.88 18.28
C VAL A 311 9.63 -8.10 17.36
N TYR A 312 10.76 -7.58 17.87
CA TYR A 312 11.70 -6.81 17.04
C TYR A 312 12.46 -7.70 16.04
N ILE A 313 12.81 -8.93 16.41
CA ILE A 313 13.37 -9.91 15.47
C ILE A 313 12.36 -10.22 14.38
N PHE A 314 11.11 -10.53 14.75
CA PHE A 314 10.03 -10.74 13.79
C PHE A 314 9.87 -9.55 12.85
N ALA A 315 9.74 -8.34 13.39
CA ALA A 315 9.55 -7.11 12.62
C ALA A 315 10.69 -6.88 11.62
N SER A 316 11.94 -7.10 12.05
CA SER A 316 13.12 -6.96 11.20
C SER A 316 13.13 -7.98 10.05
N CYS A 317 12.89 -9.25 10.37
CA CYS A 317 12.90 -10.33 9.38
C CYS A 317 11.74 -10.23 8.40
N ILE A 318 10.51 -10.02 8.91
CA ILE A 318 9.33 -9.90 8.05
C ILE A 318 9.40 -8.66 7.17
N GLY A 319 9.94 -7.55 7.69
CA GLY A 319 10.12 -6.32 6.94
C GLY A 319 11.03 -6.48 5.72
N LEU A 320 12.14 -7.19 5.84
CA LEU A 320 13.02 -7.50 4.69
C LEU A 320 12.28 -8.23 3.57
N LEU A 321 11.27 -9.04 3.91
CA LEU A 321 10.49 -9.83 2.97
C LEU A 321 9.17 -9.12 2.56
N TRP A 322 8.84 -7.97 3.16
CA TRP A 322 7.51 -7.36 3.19
C TRP A 322 6.94 -7.05 1.79
N LEU A 323 7.32 -5.91 1.23
CA LEU A 323 6.91 -5.50 -0.11
C LEU A 323 7.98 -5.78 -1.18
N ALA A 324 8.97 -6.60 -0.86
CA ALA A 324 9.97 -7.10 -1.81
C ALA A 324 9.32 -7.85 -3.00
N THR A 325 8.08 -8.31 -2.85
CA THR A 325 7.26 -8.92 -3.91
C THR A 325 6.82 -7.91 -4.98
N VAL A 326 6.65 -6.63 -4.64
CA VAL A 326 6.11 -5.59 -5.54
C VAL A 326 6.94 -5.40 -6.82
N PRO A 327 8.26 -5.12 -6.75
CA PRO A 327 9.07 -4.95 -7.95
C PRO A 327 9.19 -6.25 -8.78
N LEU A 328 9.16 -7.41 -8.14
CA LEU A 328 9.22 -8.70 -8.82
C LEU A 328 7.91 -9.00 -9.58
N THR A 329 6.76 -8.75 -8.96
CA THR A 329 5.44 -8.89 -9.59
C THR A 329 5.31 -7.95 -10.79
N ALA A 330 5.67 -6.67 -10.63
CA ALA A 330 5.69 -5.71 -11.73
C ALA A 330 6.66 -6.14 -12.85
N GLY A 331 7.81 -6.68 -12.48
CA GLY A 331 8.79 -7.21 -13.41
C GLY A 331 8.26 -8.41 -14.21
N ILE A 332 7.51 -9.34 -13.60
CA ILE A 332 6.87 -10.47 -14.32
C ILE A 332 5.82 -9.93 -15.31
N VAL A 333 4.95 -9.00 -14.88
CA VAL A 333 3.95 -8.38 -15.77
C VAL A 333 4.64 -7.73 -16.97
N SER A 334 5.72 -6.98 -16.76
CA SER A 334 6.51 -6.36 -17.83
C SER A 334 7.15 -7.39 -18.76
N THR A 335 7.64 -8.51 -18.22
CA THR A 335 8.24 -9.60 -19.01
C THR A 335 7.19 -10.29 -19.88
N LEU A 336 6.00 -10.54 -19.34
CA LEU A 336 4.93 -11.25 -20.06
C LEU A 336 4.32 -10.40 -21.17
N PHE A 337 3.98 -9.13 -20.88
CA PHE A 337 3.10 -8.31 -21.75
C PHE A 337 3.78 -7.07 -22.34
N GLY A 338 5.05 -6.82 -21.97
CA GLY A 338 5.74 -5.59 -22.35
C GLY A 338 5.39 -4.42 -21.43
N THR A 339 5.95 -3.24 -21.75
CA THR A 339 5.87 -2.07 -20.85
C THR A 339 4.65 -1.19 -21.12
N ARG A 340 3.98 -1.34 -22.26
CA ARG A 340 2.95 -0.43 -22.74
C ARG A 340 1.71 -0.33 -21.85
N TYR A 341 1.07 -1.45 -21.52
CA TYR A 341 -0.08 -1.55 -20.63
C TYR A 341 0.29 -2.16 -19.27
N MET A 342 1.59 -2.16 -18.94
CA MET A 342 2.10 -2.70 -17.69
C MET A 342 1.38 -2.09 -16.47
N ALA A 343 1.13 -0.77 -16.48
CA ALA A 343 0.45 -0.09 -15.38
C ALA A 343 -0.97 -0.63 -15.17
N THR A 344 -1.74 -0.80 -16.24
CA THR A 344 -3.11 -1.33 -16.17
C THR A 344 -3.12 -2.78 -15.72
N LEU A 345 -2.28 -3.63 -16.30
CA LEU A 345 -2.23 -5.05 -15.95
C LEU A 345 -1.69 -5.25 -14.53
N TYR A 346 -0.70 -4.45 -14.11
CA TYR A 346 -0.27 -4.47 -12.73
C TYR A 346 -1.36 -3.99 -11.77
N ALA A 347 -2.17 -2.98 -12.15
CA ALA A 347 -3.29 -2.51 -11.34
C ALA A 347 -4.36 -3.60 -11.12
N ILE A 348 -4.61 -4.45 -12.11
CA ILE A 348 -5.52 -5.61 -11.95
C ILE A 348 -4.93 -6.65 -10.99
N ALA A 349 -3.63 -6.97 -11.12
CA ALA A 349 -2.95 -7.82 -10.16
C ALA A 349 -2.96 -7.20 -8.75
N PHE A 350 -2.79 -5.87 -8.65
CA PHE A 350 -2.89 -5.15 -7.39
C PHE A 350 -4.30 -5.16 -6.79
N LEU A 351 -5.34 -5.18 -7.61
CA LEU A 351 -6.72 -5.37 -7.13
C LEU A 351 -6.86 -6.71 -6.39
N SER A 352 -6.26 -7.80 -6.91
CA SER A 352 -6.29 -9.08 -6.18
C SER A 352 -5.61 -8.99 -4.81
N HIS A 353 -4.49 -8.28 -4.72
CA HIS A 353 -3.82 -7.97 -3.45
C HIS A 353 -4.74 -7.20 -2.48
N GLN A 354 -5.48 -6.22 -2.98
CA GLN A 354 -6.39 -5.43 -2.16
C GLN A 354 -7.59 -6.26 -1.67
N ILE A 355 -8.12 -7.16 -2.51
CA ILE A 355 -9.17 -8.12 -2.10
C ILE A 355 -8.64 -9.04 -1.01
N GLY A 356 -7.43 -9.60 -1.16
CA GLY A 356 -6.79 -10.41 -0.13
C GLY A 356 -6.61 -9.66 1.18
N GLY A 357 -6.12 -8.44 1.10
CA GLY A 357 -5.94 -7.57 2.27
C GLY A 357 -7.25 -7.22 2.97
N ALA A 358 -8.29 -6.88 2.22
CA ALA A 358 -9.61 -6.60 2.75
C ALA A 358 -10.18 -7.80 3.50
N LEU A 359 -10.15 -8.97 2.86
CA LEU A 359 -10.65 -10.22 3.46
C LEU A 359 -9.90 -10.53 4.77
N SER A 360 -8.57 -10.43 4.76
CA SER A 360 -7.75 -10.75 5.92
C SER A 360 -7.97 -9.79 7.09
N THR A 361 -8.12 -8.51 6.81
CA THR A 361 -8.40 -7.50 7.84
C THR A 361 -9.75 -7.75 8.51
N TRP A 362 -10.80 -7.95 7.72
CA TRP A 362 -12.15 -8.18 8.25
C TRP A 362 -12.23 -9.49 9.03
N MET A 363 -11.82 -10.60 8.40
CA MET A 363 -11.87 -11.93 9.03
C MET A 363 -11.01 -12.02 10.28
N GLY A 364 -9.89 -11.29 10.34
CA GLY A 364 -9.08 -11.17 11.56
C GLY A 364 -9.88 -10.58 12.73
N GLY A 365 -10.71 -9.57 12.48
CA GLY A 365 -11.63 -9.01 13.48
C GLY A 365 -12.72 -9.97 13.89
N VAL A 366 -13.42 -10.58 12.92
CA VAL A 366 -14.50 -11.57 13.17
C VAL A 366 -14.00 -12.74 14.01
N ILE A 367 -12.84 -13.30 13.67
CA ILE A 367 -12.27 -14.45 14.40
C ILE A 367 -11.86 -14.04 15.81
N ARG A 368 -11.20 -12.87 15.97
CA ARG A 368 -10.84 -12.34 17.29
C ARG A 368 -12.08 -12.20 18.20
N ASP A 369 -13.16 -11.62 17.69
CA ASP A 369 -14.37 -11.38 18.48
C ASP A 369 -15.14 -12.67 18.78
N SER A 370 -15.13 -13.65 17.87
CA SER A 370 -15.84 -14.93 18.05
C SER A 370 -15.09 -15.93 18.92
N THR A 371 -13.75 -15.94 18.87
CA THR A 371 -12.93 -16.94 19.58
C THR A 371 -12.16 -16.38 20.78
N GLY A 372 -12.09 -15.05 20.90
CA GLY A 372 -11.26 -14.37 21.90
C GLY A 372 -9.76 -14.35 21.57
N SER A 373 -9.34 -14.91 20.43
CA SER A 373 -7.93 -15.11 20.08
C SER A 373 -7.68 -14.92 18.58
N TYR A 374 -6.45 -14.60 18.22
CA TYR A 374 -5.97 -14.57 16.83
C TYR A 374 -5.32 -15.90 16.40
N GLU A 375 -5.24 -16.92 17.26
CA GLU A 375 -4.46 -18.14 17.03
C GLU A 375 -4.85 -18.85 15.72
N MET A 376 -6.14 -19.09 15.52
CA MET A 376 -6.63 -19.72 14.29
C MET A 376 -6.26 -18.90 13.06
N TRP A 377 -6.27 -17.57 13.16
CA TRP A 377 -5.98 -16.69 12.01
C TRP A 377 -4.49 -16.68 11.69
N TRP A 378 -3.60 -16.79 12.68
CA TRP A 378 -2.18 -16.97 12.44
C TRP A 378 -1.89 -18.21 11.59
N TRP A 379 -2.51 -19.36 11.91
CA TRP A 379 -2.37 -20.57 11.10
C TRP A 379 -2.83 -20.38 9.66
N VAL A 380 -3.98 -19.75 9.44
CA VAL A 380 -4.51 -19.47 8.10
C VAL A 380 -3.54 -18.62 7.29
N ILE A 381 -2.93 -17.61 7.89
CA ILE A 381 -1.99 -16.69 7.22
C ILE A 381 -0.67 -17.38 6.88
N ILE A 382 -0.14 -18.20 7.80
CA ILE A 382 1.09 -18.97 7.60
C ILE A 382 0.89 -19.96 6.44
N LEU A 383 -0.18 -20.74 6.46
CA LEU A 383 -0.52 -21.68 5.40
C LEU A 383 -0.79 -20.98 4.07
N GLY A 384 -1.46 -19.83 4.10
CA GLY A 384 -1.70 -19.01 2.93
C GLY A 384 -0.39 -18.62 2.22
N GLY A 385 0.66 -18.26 2.96
CA GLY A 385 1.96 -17.95 2.38
C GLY A 385 2.63 -19.15 1.69
N ALA A 386 2.55 -20.34 2.29
CA ALA A 386 3.02 -21.56 1.65
C ALA A 386 2.24 -21.85 0.34
N LEU A 387 0.91 -21.66 0.36
CA LEU A 387 0.06 -21.81 -0.83
C LEU A 387 0.42 -20.77 -1.90
N ALA A 388 0.73 -19.53 -1.53
CA ALA A 388 1.19 -18.52 -2.49
C ALA A 388 2.49 -18.93 -3.18
N ALA A 389 3.44 -19.50 -2.45
CA ALA A 389 4.66 -20.03 -3.05
C ALA A 389 4.34 -21.08 -4.12
N LEU A 390 3.39 -21.99 -3.85
CA LEU A 390 2.95 -23.00 -4.81
C LEU A 390 2.35 -22.37 -6.08
N PHE A 391 1.58 -21.29 -5.96
CA PHE A 391 1.05 -20.58 -7.14
C PHE A 391 2.14 -19.97 -8.00
N HIS A 392 3.30 -19.62 -7.46
CA HIS A 392 4.40 -19.03 -8.24
C HIS A 392 5.24 -20.06 -8.99
N VAL A 393 5.28 -21.32 -8.55
CA VAL A 393 6.07 -22.39 -9.21
C VAL A 393 5.73 -22.58 -10.68
N PRO A 394 4.45 -22.69 -11.10
CA PRO A 394 4.09 -22.95 -12.50
C PRO A 394 4.22 -21.73 -13.43
N ILE A 395 4.51 -20.53 -12.91
CA ILE A 395 4.66 -19.32 -13.72
C ILE A 395 5.79 -19.51 -14.73
N LYS A 396 5.48 -19.22 -15.99
CA LYS A 396 6.46 -19.17 -17.09
C LYS A 396 6.75 -17.71 -17.41
N GLU A 397 7.98 -17.27 -17.18
CA GLU A 397 8.43 -15.90 -17.49
C GLU A 397 8.78 -15.76 -18.97
N GLN A 398 7.83 -16.07 -19.85
CA GLN A 398 7.99 -15.99 -21.31
C GLN A 398 7.04 -14.93 -21.86
N PRO A 399 7.53 -14.03 -22.74
CA PRO A 399 6.70 -13.05 -23.40
C PRO A 399 5.56 -13.69 -24.19
N VAL A 400 4.42 -13.00 -24.29
CA VAL A 400 3.33 -13.38 -25.18
C VAL A 400 3.78 -13.38 -26.64
N SER A 401 3.14 -14.18 -27.49
CA SER A 401 3.54 -14.41 -28.89
C SER A 401 3.76 -13.12 -29.70
N ARG A 402 2.99 -12.07 -29.44
CA ARG A 402 3.15 -10.74 -30.07
C ARG A 402 4.54 -10.12 -29.87
N LEU A 403 5.17 -10.35 -28.72
CA LEU A 403 6.50 -9.80 -28.39
C LEU A 403 7.65 -10.66 -28.92
N ILE A 404 7.35 -11.88 -29.41
CA ILE A 404 8.34 -12.83 -29.92
C ILE A 404 8.41 -12.76 -31.44
N GLN A 405 7.32 -12.39 -32.12
CA GLN A 405 7.30 -12.24 -33.61
C GLN A 405 7.94 -10.87 -33.95
N PRO A 406 8.97 -10.85 -34.83
CA PRO A 406 9.44 -9.60 -35.40
C PRO A 406 8.30 -8.98 -36.22
N ALA A 407 8.16 -7.64 -36.06
CA ALA A 407 7.18 -6.84 -36.82
C ALA A 407 7.45 -6.87 -38.31
#